data_2ab715a82b5904904d0badfb01608e92
#
_entry.id   2ab715a82b5904904d0badfb01608e92
#
_cell.length_a   1.000
_cell.length_b   1.000
_cell.length_c   1.000
_cell.angle_alpha   90.00
_cell.angle_beta   90.00
_cell.angle_gamma   90.00
#
_symmetry.space_group_name_H-M   'P 1'
#
loop_
_entity.id
_entity.type
_entity.pdbx_description
1 polymer ?
#
loop_
_entity_poly.entity_id
_entity_poly.type
_entity_poly.pdbx_seq_one_letter_code
_entity_poly.pdbx_strand_id
1 'polypeptide(L)'
;MYFALRSDRLVTYTLANKYIDTSIQKGGVPGVSGCMEHTAILSQLIREAKAEKKGLVVVWLDIANAYGSIPHSLIQLALRRAHVPEEFCQLVESYYANMNIRFTTKQFTTEWQRVEKGIITGCTLSVILFALTMTMLVMSVRDETKGPKTVTGQSQVNTSLFMDDIATRTENLVQTKYLLEKLVGKLKWVGLSIKPEKSRSLVIIEGKVSKKTPSIDGVPVTSIAEKPIKYLGKVYNKTLNEQKQADEVLGELKEGLKKIDKSIIPGRYKAWIFQHMLLPRIMWPLTIYNIPESKVEEMQRKITGHLKKWLGFPRSLSTACLYTRSGKLQLPYTELSEEVKAAKARVYTTFEESDDPCVRGANLKVDGGRKADTPGSVKDAKLRLRMREIVGIPNKGKEGLGLNPRKYYGSSTKEERRTMVVDTVREAEEDRRKVKMTSLAKQGAHTRWEVPEKKLSHREIINTAETSLKFLVKSVYDLLPTPSNKNIWYGGEETCKLCGGNATLSHILSGCKAALMRYKWRHDQVLRQITLGVEAKCRAHNIQVGRGKKRRLNL
;
A
#
# COMPACT_ATOMS: atom_id res chain seq x y z
N MET A 1 -11.67 19.47 16.62
CA MET A 1 -11.48 20.52 15.59
C MET A 1 -10.43 21.57 16.02
N TYR A 2 -10.57 22.24 17.18
CA TYR A 2 -9.64 23.30 17.65
C TYR A 2 -8.18 22.85 17.73
N PHE A 3 -7.89 21.75 18.44
CA PHE A 3 -6.51 21.21 18.55
C PHE A 3 -5.96 20.68 17.23
N ALA A 4 -6.78 20.19 16.31
CA ALA A 4 -6.32 19.77 14.99
C ALA A 4 -5.77 20.98 14.21
N LEU A 5 -6.51 22.10 14.17
CA LEU A 5 -6.03 23.32 13.51
C LEU A 5 -4.75 23.87 14.13
N ARG A 6 -4.65 23.85 15.46
CA ARG A 6 -3.45 24.28 16.18
C ARG A 6 -2.26 23.36 15.91
N SER A 7 -2.50 22.05 15.84
CA SER A 7 -1.49 21.05 15.47
C SER A 7 -0.96 21.30 14.06
N ASP A 8 -1.82 21.50 13.07
CA ASP A 8 -1.42 21.74 11.68
C ASP A 8 -0.56 23.00 11.54
N ARG A 9 -0.91 24.07 12.27
CA ARG A 9 -0.11 25.30 12.32
C ARG A 9 1.27 25.07 12.95
N LEU A 10 1.32 24.37 14.09
CA LEU A 10 2.57 24.05 14.78
C LEU A 10 3.47 23.15 13.91
N VAL A 11 2.91 22.14 13.26
CA VAL A 11 3.62 21.28 12.32
C VAL A 11 4.23 22.10 11.19
N THR A 12 3.42 22.94 10.52
CA THR A 12 3.88 23.78 9.41
C THR A 12 5.01 24.71 9.87
N TYR A 13 4.85 25.35 11.02
CA TYR A 13 5.84 26.27 11.58
C TYR A 13 7.16 25.56 11.93
N THR A 14 7.08 24.43 12.66
CA THR A 14 8.28 23.72 13.12
C THR A 14 9.06 23.05 11.99
N LEU A 15 8.39 22.62 10.94
CA LEU A 15 9.04 22.06 9.75
C LEU A 15 9.66 23.17 8.88
N ALA A 16 8.96 24.28 8.63
CA ALA A 16 9.47 25.39 7.84
C ALA A 16 10.73 26.01 8.45
N ASN A 17 10.78 26.10 9.79
CA ASN A 17 11.92 26.65 10.52
C ASN A 17 12.94 25.58 10.95
N LYS A 18 12.79 24.33 10.52
CA LYS A 18 13.71 23.19 10.81
C LYS A 18 13.90 22.89 12.30
N TYR A 19 12.93 23.22 13.15
CA TYR A 19 12.93 22.80 14.55
C TYR A 19 12.70 21.30 14.72
N ILE A 20 11.99 20.69 13.77
CA ILE A 20 11.98 19.27 13.59
C ILE A 20 12.88 18.93 12.39
N ASP A 21 14.00 18.27 12.67
CA ASP A 21 14.92 17.78 11.66
C ASP A 21 14.41 16.46 11.11
N THR A 22 13.89 16.49 9.87
CA THR A 22 13.34 15.31 9.19
C THR A 22 14.39 14.28 8.79
N SER A 23 15.67 14.57 8.88
CA SER A 23 16.74 13.57 8.76
C SER A 23 16.81 12.68 10.01
N ILE A 24 16.40 13.21 11.16
CA ILE A 24 16.40 12.52 12.46
C ILE A 24 15.01 11.99 12.78
N GLN A 25 13.99 12.88 12.91
CA GLN A 25 12.63 12.52 13.28
C GLN A 25 11.74 12.40 12.05
N LYS A 26 11.23 11.19 11.82
CA LYS A 26 10.31 10.92 10.71
C LYS A 26 8.93 10.43 11.18
N GLY A 27 8.76 10.17 12.46
CA GLY A 27 7.48 9.79 13.06
C GLY A 27 6.60 11.01 13.31
N GLY A 28 5.30 10.93 13.00
CA GLY A 28 4.36 12.03 13.21
C GLY A 28 4.54 13.24 12.29
N VAL A 29 5.39 13.14 11.26
CA VAL A 29 5.69 14.22 10.31
C VAL A 29 4.91 14.00 9.02
N PRO A 30 3.98 14.89 8.64
CA PRO A 30 3.21 14.77 7.41
C PRO A 30 4.10 14.80 6.15
N GLY A 31 3.72 14.02 5.13
CA GLY A 31 4.42 13.99 3.84
C GLY A 31 5.75 13.20 3.84
N VAL A 32 6.21 12.69 4.99
CA VAL A 32 7.43 11.88 5.10
C VAL A 32 7.11 10.40 5.21
N SER A 33 7.70 9.58 4.35
CA SER A 33 7.55 8.11 4.34
C SER A 33 8.51 7.44 5.35
N GLY A 34 8.49 7.92 6.60
CA GLY A 34 9.53 7.68 7.60
C GLY A 34 9.85 6.22 7.89
N CYS A 35 8.84 5.35 8.03
CA CYS A 35 9.09 3.91 8.22
C CYS A 35 9.89 3.30 7.08
N MET A 36 9.55 3.64 5.83
CA MET A 36 10.23 3.12 4.65
C MET A 36 11.64 3.69 4.51
N GLU A 37 11.80 4.99 4.73
CA GLU A 37 13.11 5.64 4.63
C GLU A 37 14.10 5.13 5.69
N HIS A 38 13.71 5.08 6.96
CA HIS A 38 14.58 4.58 8.05
C HIS A 38 14.94 3.10 7.85
N THR A 39 13.98 2.26 7.51
CA THR A 39 14.25 0.82 7.28
C THR A 39 15.10 0.58 6.02
N ALA A 40 14.92 1.39 4.97
CA ALA A 40 15.72 1.29 3.76
C ALA A 40 17.18 1.72 3.98
N ILE A 41 17.40 2.89 4.63
CA ILE A 41 18.74 3.36 4.98
C ILE A 41 19.45 2.31 5.85
N LEU A 42 18.79 1.83 6.90
CA LEU A 42 19.39 0.85 7.80
C LEU A 42 19.72 -0.46 7.07
N SER A 43 18.82 -0.95 6.21
CA SER A 43 19.07 -2.15 5.41
C SER A 43 20.20 -1.95 4.41
N GLN A 44 20.34 -0.74 3.86
CA GLN A 44 21.44 -0.40 2.95
C GLN A 44 22.77 -0.39 3.69
N LEU A 45 22.85 0.28 4.84
CA LEU A 45 24.07 0.31 5.69
C LEU A 45 24.51 -1.11 6.10
N ILE A 46 23.57 -1.97 6.50
CA ILE A 46 23.86 -3.36 6.86
C ILE A 46 24.40 -4.14 5.65
N ARG A 47 23.81 -3.98 4.46
CA ARG A 47 24.28 -4.63 3.24
C ARG A 47 25.69 -4.18 2.86
N GLU A 48 25.94 -2.88 2.90
CA GLU A 48 27.22 -2.27 2.58
C GLU A 48 28.30 -2.67 3.60
N ALA A 49 28.00 -2.63 4.89
CA ALA A 49 28.93 -3.07 5.92
C ALA A 49 29.37 -4.53 5.72
N LYS A 50 28.46 -5.41 5.31
CA LYS A 50 28.77 -6.82 5.00
C LYS A 50 29.57 -6.97 3.71
N ALA A 51 29.22 -6.26 2.66
CA ALA A 51 29.86 -6.36 1.35
C ALA A 51 31.27 -5.76 1.35
N GLU A 52 31.42 -4.57 1.95
CA GLU A 52 32.67 -3.81 2.00
C GLU A 52 33.56 -4.18 3.19
N LYS A 53 33.17 -5.19 3.98
CA LYS A 53 33.87 -5.61 5.21
C LYS A 53 34.11 -4.46 6.21
N LYS A 54 33.17 -3.51 6.29
CA LYS A 54 33.22 -2.37 7.21
C LYS A 54 32.65 -2.73 8.57
N GLY A 55 32.98 -1.90 9.59
CA GLY A 55 32.33 -1.92 10.90
C GLY A 55 30.99 -1.20 10.85
N LEU A 56 30.02 -1.73 11.56
CA LEU A 56 28.72 -1.09 11.79
C LEU A 56 28.15 -1.57 13.12
N VAL A 57 27.75 -0.65 13.98
CA VAL A 57 27.00 -0.96 15.18
C VAL A 57 25.67 -0.24 15.15
N VAL A 58 24.59 -1.00 15.35
CA VAL A 58 23.23 -0.48 15.44
C VAL A 58 22.67 -0.86 16.81
N VAL A 59 22.06 0.10 17.50
CA VAL A 59 21.33 -0.17 18.74
C VAL A 59 19.93 0.40 18.63
N TRP A 60 18.93 -0.45 18.79
CA TRP A 60 17.53 -0.08 18.90
C TRP A 60 17.18 0.04 20.38
N LEU A 61 16.71 1.21 20.78
CA LEU A 61 16.43 1.56 22.16
C LEU A 61 14.92 1.58 22.40
N ASP A 62 14.47 0.94 23.46
CA ASP A 62 13.06 0.93 23.91
C ASP A 62 12.93 1.85 25.13
N ILE A 63 12.16 2.94 24.97
CA ILE A 63 11.87 3.88 26.06
C ILE A 63 10.69 3.35 26.87
N ALA A 64 10.81 3.36 28.19
CA ALA A 64 9.76 2.94 29.10
C ALA A 64 8.60 3.95 29.09
N ASN A 65 7.41 3.54 28.62
CA ASN A 65 6.18 4.36 28.65
C ASN A 65 6.42 5.81 28.18
N ALA A 66 7.05 5.99 27.03
CA ALA A 66 7.55 7.28 26.54
C ALA A 66 6.49 8.40 26.60
N TYR A 67 5.29 8.14 26.04
CA TYR A 67 4.17 9.10 26.06
C TYR A 67 3.69 9.43 27.47
N GLY A 68 3.61 8.44 28.36
CA GLY A 68 3.16 8.64 29.74
C GLY A 68 4.22 9.18 30.70
N SER A 69 5.48 9.28 30.26
CA SER A 69 6.59 9.66 31.13
C SER A 69 7.18 11.04 30.82
N ILE A 70 6.82 11.65 29.67
CA ILE A 70 7.39 12.93 29.26
C ILE A 70 6.91 14.06 30.17
N PRO A 71 7.82 14.85 30.78
CA PRO A 71 7.46 15.96 31.66
C PRO A 71 6.84 17.12 30.88
N HIS A 72 5.80 17.74 31.42
CA HIS A 72 5.17 18.91 30.78
C HIS A 72 6.14 20.10 30.68
N SER A 73 7.05 20.27 31.69
CA SER A 73 8.11 21.27 31.63
C SER A 73 9.07 21.10 30.46
N LEU A 74 9.34 19.86 30.04
CA LEU A 74 10.18 19.58 28.88
C LEU A 74 9.47 19.96 27.57
N ILE A 75 8.15 19.76 27.50
CA ILE A 75 7.34 20.21 26.36
C ILE A 75 7.40 21.74 26.26
N GLN A 76 7.23 22.44 27.38
CA GLN A 76 7.34 23.91 27.44
C GLN A 76 8.72 24.40 27.00
N LEU A 77 9.79 23.72 27.45
CA LEU A 77 11.15 24.03 27.02
C LEU A 77 11.32 23.87 25.51
N ALA A 78 10.77 22.79 24.94
CA ALA A 78 10.85 22.53 23.50
C ALA A 78 10.08 23.57 22.66
N LEU A 79 8.90 23.99 23.12
CA LEU A 79 8.10 25.03 22.48
C LEU A 79 8.83 26.39 22.50
N ARG A 80 9.36 26.79 23.66
CA ARG A 80 10.12 28.06 23.80
C ARG A 80 11.42 28.04 22.97
N ARG A 81 12.14 26.91 22.96
CA ARG A 81 13.32 26.73 22.11
C ARG A 81 12.99 26.81 20.60
N ALA A 82 11.79 26.39 20.23
CA ALA A 82 11.28 26.53 18.87
C ALA A 82 10.68 27.92 18.59
N HIS A 83 10.84 28.89 19.50
CA HIS A 83 10.30 30.24 19.39
C HIS A 83 8.79 30.27 19.07
N VAL A 84 8.05 29.31 19.65
CA VAL A 84 6.59 29.30 19.54
C VAL A 84 6.03 30.47 20.37
N PRO A 85 5.02 31.23 19.86
CA PRO A 85 4.44 32.35 20.59
C PRO A 85 3.99 31.98 22.00
N GLU A 86 4.22 32.88 22.96
CA GLU A 86 3.99 32.62 24.39
C GLU A 86 2.51 32.30 24.70
N GLU A 87 1.57 32.93 23.95
CA GLU A 87 0.13 32.63 24.11
C GLU A 87 -0.18 31.15 23.79
N PHE A 88 0.54 30.57 22.84
CA PHE A 88 0.41 29.14 22.53
C PHE A 88 1.06 28.28 23.61
N CYS A 89 2.21 28.69 24.14
CA CYS A 89 2.87 27.99 25.24
C CYS A 89 1.96 27.97 26.49
N GLN A 90 1.36 29.10 26.83
CA GLN A 90 0.40 29.23 27.94
C GLN A 90 -0.87 28.37 27.71
N LEU A 91 -1.36 28.31 26.48
CA LEU A 91 -2.48 27.45 26.12
C LEU A 91 -2.16 25.97 26.40
N VAL A 92 -0.98 25.51 25.98
CA VAL A 92 -0.52 24.12 26.20
C VAL A 92 -0.30 23.86 27.69
N GLU A 93 0.27 24.81 28.42
CA GLU A 93 0.48 24.73 29.86
C GLU A 93 -0.84 24.61 30.62
N SER A 94 -1.80 25.50 30.33
CA SER A 94 -3.14 25.47 30.92
C SER A 94 -3.88 24.17 30.60
N TYR A 95 -3.73 23.67 29.38
CA TYR A 95 -4.35 22.40 28.97
C TYR A 95 -3.88 21.23 29.84
N TYR A 96 -2.57 21.09 30.05
CA TYR A 96 -2.02 20.00 30.89
C TYR A 96 -2.19 20.25 32.38
N ALA A 97 -2.10 21.48 32.86
CA ALA A 97 -2.27 21.83 34.29
C ALA A 97 -3.66 21.47 34.82
N ASN A 98 -4.68 21.57 33.97
CA ASN A 98 -6.08 21.29 34.34
C ASN A 98 -6.54 19.88 33.93
N MET A 99 -5.63 19.04 33.46
CA MET A 99 -5.99 17.73 32.96
C MET A 99 -6.12 16.71 34.10
N ASN A 100 -7.31 16.13 34.19
CA ASN A 100 -7.61 15.05 35.11
C ASN A 100 -8.14 13.85 34.32
N ILE A 101 -7.80 12.65 34.74
CA ILE A 101 -8.26 11.38 34.16
C ILE A 101 -8.88 10.50 35.24
N ARG A 102 -9.81 9.67 34.86
CA ARG A 102 -10.31 8.57 35.67
C ARG A 102 -10.47 7.32 34.85
N PHE A 103 -10.35 6.18 35.46
CA PHE A 103 -10.53 4.89 34.81
C PHE A 103 -11.88 4.31 35.18
N THR A 104 -12.67 3.93 34.19
CA THR A 104 -13.95 3.28 34.36
C THR A 104 -13.90 1.88 33.77
N THR A 105 -14.19 0.87 34.60
CA THR A 105 -14.38 -0.51 34.20
C THR A 105 -15.86 -0.89 34.37
N LYS A 106 -16.21 -2.12 34.01
CA LYS A 106 -17.57 -2.64 34.30
C LYS A 106 -17.88 -2.76 35.79
N GLN A 107 -16.85 -2.81 36.64
CA GLN A 107 -16.98 -3.12 38.09
C GLN A 107 -16.80 -1.89 38.96
N PHE A 108 -15.94 -0.95 38.56
CA PHE A 108 -15.66 0.25 39.36
C PHE A 108 -15.23 1.43 38.48
N THR A 109 -15.32 2.63 39.03
CA THR A 109 -14.73 3.88 38.48
C THR A 109 -13.83 4.47 39.55
N THR A 110 -12.59 4.85 39.16
CA THR A 110 -11.65 5.52 40.07
C THR A 110 -12.09 6.97 40.30
N GLU A 111 -11.54 7.58 41.32
CA GLU A 111 -11.59 9.03 41.48
C GLU A 111 -10.77 9.73 40.38
N TRP A 112 -10.98 11.04 40.25
CA TRP A 112 -10.22 11.86 39.32
C TRP A 112 -8.78 11.98 39.78
N GLN A 113 -7.85 11.66 38.88
CA GLN A 113 -6.41 11.76 39.10
C GLN A 113 -5.84 12.85 38.20
N ARG A 114 -5.07 13.78 38.79
CA ARG A 114 -4.36 14.81 38.02
C ARG A 114 -3.24 14.18 37.19
N VAL A 115 -3.09 14.61 35.95
CA VAL A 115 -2.01 14.18 35.06
C VAL A 115 -0.80 15.10 35.30
N GLU A 116 0.17 14.64 36.07
CA GLU A 116 1.38 15.42 36.41
C GLU A 116 2.45 15.36 35.33
N LYS A 117 2.47 14.30 34.54
CA LYS A 117 3.38 14.06 33.42
C LYS A 117 2.72 13.19 32.36
N GLY A 118 3.30 13.18 31.17
CA GLY A 118 2.80 12.43 30.03
C GLY A 118 1.82 13.22 29.19
N ILE A 119 1.57 12.71 28.02
CA ILE A 119 0.66 13.29 27.02
C ILE A 119 -0.40 12.26 26.64
N ILE A 120 -1.56 12.74 26.22
CA ILE A 120 -2.71 11.88 25.93
C ILE A 120 -2.59 11.26 24.54
N THR A 121 -2.68 9.94 24.49
CA THR A 121 -2.85 9.20 23.25
C THR A 121 -4.22 9.51 22.63
N GLY A 122 -4.23 9.79 21.31
CA GLY A 122 -5.45 10.18 20.57
C GLY A 122 -5.69 11.69 20.47
N CYS A 123 -4.94 12.53 21.20
CA CYS A 123 -4.93 13.96 20.99
C CYS A 123 -4.04 14.32 19.78
N THR A 124 -4.59 15.07 18.81
CA THR A 124 -3.84 15.46 17.60
C THR A 124 -2.61 16.32 17.91
N LEU A 125 -2.70 17.18 18.92
CA LEU A 125 -1.61 18.05 19.35
C LEU A 125 -0.47 17.26 20.03
N SER A 126 -0.78 16.17 20.75
CA SER A 126 0.22 15.36 21.45
C SER A 126 1.29 14.80 20.52
N VAL A 127 0.93 14.43 19.29
CA VAL A 127 1.87 13.86 18.29
C VAL A 127 3.00 14.83 17.99
N ILE A 128 2.66 16.09 17.65
CA ILE A 128 3.68 17.08 17.28
C ILE A 128 4.47 17.57 18.48
N LEU A 129 3.85 17.72 19.65
CA LEU A 129 4.55 18.09 20.89
C LEU A 129 5.59 17.02 21.25
N PHE A 130 5.24 15.74 21.16
CA PHE A 130 6.17 14.66 21.41
C PHE A 130 7.30 14.63 20.38
N ALA A 131 6.98 14.72 19.08
CA ALA A 131 7.99 14.73 18.02
C ALA A 131 8.98 15.88 18.16
N LEU A 132 8.51 17.11 18.47
CA LEU A 132 9.35 18.27 18.69
C LEU A 132 10.27 18.08 19.91
N THR A 133 9.72 17.60 21.02
CA THR A 133 10.46 17.39 22.27
C THR A 133 11.54 16.33 22.10
N MET A 134 11.21 15.17 21.49
CA MET A 134 12.18 14.12 21.25
C MET A 134 13.25 14.52 20.23
N THR A 135 12.89 15.32 19.23
CA THR A 135 13.86 15.88 18.26
C THR A 135 14.88 16.77 19.01
N MET A 136 14.40 17.67 19.85
CA MET A 136 15.28 18.53 20.66
C MET A 136 16.28 17.73 21.49
N LEU A 137 15.83 16.67 22.18
CA LEU A 137 16.69 15.81 22.99
C LEU A 137 17.76 15.11 22.14
N VAL A 138 17.40 14.52 21.02
CA VAL A 138 18.33 13.79 20.16
C VAL A 138 19.28 14.75 19.41
N MET A 139 18.80 15.92 19.00
CA MET A 139 19.68 16.94 18.43
C MET A 139 20.79 17.38 19.38
N SER A 140 20.58 17.34 20.70
CA SER A 140 21.61 17.68 21.71
C SER A 140 22.78 16.70 21.75
N VAL A 141 22.68 15.54 21.11
CA VAL A 141 23.75 14.53 21.02
C VAL A 141 24.16 14.22 19.57
N ARG A 142 23.62 14.98 18.61
CA ARG A 142 23.85 14.75 17.18
C ARG A 142 25.33 14.81 16.79
N ASP A 143 26.05 15.78 17.33
CA ASP A 143 27.42 16.09 16.93
C ASP A 143 28.46 15.36 17.81
N GLU A 144 28.01 14.56 18.78
CA GLU A 144 28.89 13.82 19.68
C GLU A 144 29.65 12.69 18.95
N THR A 145 29.07 12.11 17.91
CA THR A 145 29.74 11.12 17.05
C THR A 145 29.32 11.30 15.60
N LYS A 146 30.19 10.90 14.69
CA LYS A 146 29.83 10.84 13.27
C LYS A 146 28.99 9.58 13.00
N GLY A 147 27.93 9.73 12.21
CA GLY A 147 27.19 8.59 11.69
C GLY A 147 27.95 7.87 10.57
N PRO A 148 27.59 6.61 10.26
CA PRO A 148 28.25 5.82 9.24
C PRO A 148 28.03 6.42 7.83
N LYS A 149 28.99 6.21 6.94
CA LYS A 149 28.91 6.62 5.54
C LYS A 149 28.42 5.48 4.65
N THR A 150 27.55 5.80 3.70
CA THR A 150 27.22 4.87 2.62
C THR A 150 28.37 4.74 1.61
N VAL A 151 28.32 3.75 0.74
CA VAL A 151 29.31 3.57 -0.34
C VAL A 151 29.37 4.78 -1.26
N THR A 152 28.28 5.52 -1.42
CA THR A 152 28.25 6.78 -2.18
C THR A 152 28.97 7.96 -1.49
N GLY A 153 29.50 7.74 -0.27
CA GLY A 153 30.15 8.79 0.54
C GLY A 153 29.16 9.64 1.35
N GLN A 154 27.86 9.45 1.20
CA GLN A 154 26.84 10.17 1.96
C GLN A 154 26.88 9.79 3.43
N SER A 155 27.16 10.77 4.31
CA SER A 155 27.07 10.60 5.76
C SER A 155 25.63 10.47 6.20
N GLN A 156 25.39 9.51 7.07
CA GLN A 156 24.08 9.28 7.70
C GLN A 156 24.06 9.86 9.11
N VAL A 157 22.86 10.13 9.63
CA VAL A 157 22.73 10.56 11.03
C VAL A 157 23.11 9.41 11.97
N ASN A 158 23.75 9.72 13.09
CA ASN A 158 24.10 8.72 14.10
C ASN A 158 22.90 8.21 14.89
N THR A 159 21.81 8.97 14.95
CA THR A 159 20.58 8.62 15.68
C THR A 159 19.37 8.97 14.84
N SER A 160 18.43 8.06 14.75
CA SER A 160 17.14 8.26 14.07
C SER A 160 15.99 8.01 15.03
N LEU A 161 14.92 8.77 14.82
CA LEU A 161 13.68 8.73 15.59
C LEU A 161 12.49 8.40 14.70
N PHE A 162 11.62 7.56 15.22
CA PHE A 162 10.25 7.45 14.73
C PHE A 162 9.33 7.46 15.95
N MET A 163 8.94 8.65 16.37
CA MET A 163 8.31 8.93 17.66
C MET A 163 9.23 8.50 18.83
N ASP A 164 8.87 7.46 19.55
CA ASP A 164 9.63 6.84 20.67
C ASP A 164 10.63 5.77 20.23
N ASP A 165 10.50 5.25 19.00
CA ASP A 165 11.44 4.29 18.46
C ASP A 165 12.78 4.97 18.09
N ILE A 166 13.82 4.70 18.87
CA ILE A 166 15.16 5.25 18.65
C ILE A 166 16.08 4.17 18.06
N ALA A 167 16.82 4.50 17.00
CA ALA A 167 17.89 3.65 16.50
C ALA A 167 19.18 4.46 16.35
N THR A 168 20.24 4.05 17.06
CA THR A 168 21.58 4.62 16.92
C THR A 168 22.43 3.81 15.93
N ARG A 169 23.33 4.49 15.22
CA ARG A 169 24.20 3.92 14.18
C ARG A 169 25.58 4.54 14.24
N THR A 170 26.59 3.70 14.40
CA THR A 170 27.99 4.13 14.47
C THR A 170 28.88 3.12 13.75
N GLU A 171 30.14 3.48 13.48
CA GLU A 171 31.08 2.61 12.78
C GLU A 171 31.75 1.58 13.70
N ASN A 172 31.81 1.83 15.00
CA ASN A 172 32.48 0.94 15.96
C ASN A 172 31.88 1.03 17.37
N LEU A 173 32.26 0.08 18.24
CA LEU A 173 31.77 -0.02 19.61
C LEU A 173 32.20 1.15 20.52
N VAL A 174 33.35 1.77 20.27
CA VAL A 174 33.82 2.91 21.09
C VAL A 174 32.91 4.12 20.90
N GLN A 175 32.63 4.46 19.63
CA GLN A 175 31.66 5.51 19.28
C GLN A 175 30.27 5.19 19.82
N THR A 176 29.84 3.92 19.74
CA THR A 176 28.54 3.49 20.28
C THR A 176 28.46 3.72 21.78
N LYS A 177 29.49 3.30 22.54
CA LYS A 177 29.52 3.46 23.98
C LYS A 177 29.38 4.93 24.35
N TYR A 178 30.19 5.79 23.75
CA TYR A 178 30.17 7.23 23.99
C TYR A 178 28.81 7.86 23.67
N LEU A 179 28.25 7.55 22.49
CA LEU A 179 26.93 8.05 22.08
C LEU A 179 25.82 7.60 23.03
N LEU A 180 25.84 6.32 23.44
CA LEU A 180 24.83 5.78 24.36
C LEU A 180 24.94 6.44 25.74
N GLU A 181 26.15 6.63 26.30
CA GLU A 181 26.36 7.31 27.57
C GLU A 181 25.76 8.73 27.56
N LYS A 182 26.01 9.49 26.47
CA LYS A 182 25.45 10.84 26.30
C LYS A 182 23.92 10.81 26.14
N LEU A 183 23.40 9.99 25.26
CA LEU A 183 21.97 9.91 24.98
C LEU A 183 21.17 9.43 26.20
N VAL A 184 21.62 8.35 26.84
CA VAL A 184 20.99 7.80 28.07
C VAL A 184 21.03 8.81 29.19
N GLY A 185 22.17 9.50 29.37
CA GLY A 185 22.28 10.58 30.36
C GLY A 185 21.26 11.69 30.14
N LYS A 186 21.07 12.14 28.87
CA LYS A 186 20.06 13.17 28.55
C LYS A 186 18.63 12.67 28.78
N LEU A 187 18.33 11.43 28.41
CA LEU A 187 17.01 10.84 28.63
C LEU A 187 16.69 10.71 30.12
N LYS A 188 17.65 10.26 30.92
CA LYS A 188 17.51 10.19 32.38
C LYS A 188 17.33 11.57 33.01
N TRP A 189 18.08 12.57 32.55
CA TRP A 189 17.95 13.95 33.05
C TRP A 189 16.52 14.49 32.91
N VAL A 190 15.81 14.13 31.86
CA VAL A 190 14.40 14.50 31.65
C VAL A 190 13.41 13.49 32.24
N GLY A 191 13.85 12.49 33.01
CA GLY A 191 12.97 11.50 33.62
C GLY A 191 12.48 10.39 32.69
N LEU A 192 13.07 10.24 31.49
CA LEU A 192 12.81 9.12 30.58
C LEU A 192 13.83 8.01 30.85
N SER A 193 13.37 6.77 30.93
CA SER A 193 14.21 5.59 31.12
C SER A 193 14.19 4.65 29.93
N ILE A 194 15.36 4.08 29.64
CA ILE A 194 15.49 3.03 28.61
C ILE A 194 15.37 1.66 29.29
N LYS A 195 14.78 0.69 28.60
CA LYS A 195 14.70 -0.71 28.98
C LYS A 195 15.76 -1.53 28.25
N PRO A 196 16.94 -1.79 28.85
CA PRO A 196 18.00 -2.55 28.19
C PRO A 196 17.55 -3.95 27.76
N GLU A 197 16.71 -4.61 28.55
CA GLU A 197 16.16 -5.95 28.28
C GLU A 197 15.25 -6.01 27.05
N LYS A 198 14.62 -4.90 26.67
CA LYS A 198 13.81 -4.77 25.46
C LYS A 198 14.61 -4.21 24.29
N SER A 199 15.67 -3.46 24.57
CA SER A 199 16.57 -2.94 23.55
C SER A 199 17.33 -4.06 22.85
N ARG A 200 17.79 -3.83 21.63
CA ARG A 200 18.53 -4.82 20.81
C ARG A 200 19.74 -4.18 20.16
N SER A 201 20.75 -5.01 19.88
CA SER A 201 21.96 -4.57 19.20
C SER A 201 22.35 -5.45 18.03
N LEU A 202 23.00 -4.85 17.03
CA LEU A 202 23.69 -5.51 15.94
C LEU A 202 25.09 -4.94 15.87
N VAL A 203 26.10 -5.81 15.95
CA VAL A 203 27.50 -5.43 15.80
C VAL A 203 28.07 -6.19 14.60
N ILE A 204 28.56 -5.47 13.60
CA ILE A 204 29.26 -6.00 12.43
C ILE A 204 30.72 -5.53 12.54
N ILE A 205 31.63 -6.47 12.46
CA ILE A 205 33.09 -6.23 12.42
C ILE A 205 33.61 -6.99 11.21
N GLU A 206 34.37 -6.30 10.34
CA GLU A 206 34.91 -6.89 9.11
C GLU A 206 33.87 -7.63 8.25
N GLY A 207 32.65 -7.07 8.18
CA GLY A 207 31.55 -7.64 7.43
C GLY A 207 30.84 -8.83 8.08
N LYS A 208 31.26 -9.29 9.25
CA LYS A 208 30.67 -10.42 9.98
C LYS A 208 29.91 -9.97 11.22
N VAL A 209 28.79 -10.62 11.52
CA VAL A 209 28.04 -10.37 12.76
C VAL A 209 28.86 -10.87 13.95
N SER A 210 29.22 -9.96 14.84
CA SER A 210 30.00 -10.23 16.06
C SER A 210 29.09 -10.63 17.22
N LYS A 211 29.64 -11.39 18.17
CA LYS A 211 28.98 -11.69 19.45
C LYS A 211 29.16 -10.57 20.50
N LYS A 212 30.04 -9.59 20.22
CA LYS A 212 30.21 -8.43 21.13
C LYS A 212 28.93 -7.60 21.16
N THR A 213 28.56 -7.11 22.33
CA THR A 213 27.37 -6.28 22.53
C THR A 213 27.73 -5.00 23.27
N PRO A 214 27.10 -3.85 22.94
CA PRO A 214 27.22 -2.65 23.75
C PRO A 214 26.46 -2.81 25.08
N SER A 215 26.72 -1.96 26.05
CA SER A 215 26.00 -1.94 27.32
C SER A 215 25.33 -0.57 27.56
N ILE A 216 24.23 -0.59 28.30
CA ILE A 216 23.55 0.61 28.83
C ILE A 216 23.52 0.48 30.35
N ASP A 217 24.10 1.46 31.05
CA ASP A 217 24.23 1.43 32.52
C ASP A 217 24.85 0.12 33.05
N GLY A 218 25.85 -0.42 32.37
CA GLY A 218 26.49 -1.68 32.73
C GLY A 218 25.74 -2.93 32.31
N VAL A 219 24.48 -2.82 31.87
CA VAL A 219 23.65 -3.95 31.39
C VAL A 219 23.91 -4.18 29.92
N PRO A 220 24.32 -5.38 29.47
CA PRO A 220 24.56 -5.67 28.07
C PRO A 220 23.24 -5.68 27.29
N VAL A 221 23.25 -5.05 26.09
CA VAL A 221 22.10 -5.01 25.18
C VAL A 221 22.07 -6.28 24.34
N THR A 222 21.00 -7.06 24.46
CA THR A 222 20.83 -8.34 23.76
C THR A 222 21.05 -8.20 22.26
N SER A 223 21.85 -9.10 21.66
CA SER A 223 22.07 -9.14 20.21
C SER A 223 20.85 -9.63 19.45
N ILE A 224 20.62 -9.09 18.23
CA ILE A 224 19.62 -9.64 17.30
C ILE A 224 19.95 -11.07 16.84
N ALA A 225 21.18 -11.53 17.06
CA ALA A 225 21.57 -12.91 16.82
C ALA A 225 20.92 -13.89 17.79
N GLU A 226 20.60 -13.43 19.03
CA GLU A 226 19.92 -14.19 20.07
C GLU A 226 18.42 -13.98 20.01
N LYS A 227 17.98 -12.72 20.00
CA LYS A 227 16.56 -12.34 19.91
C LYS A 227 16.35 -11.34 18.78
N PRO A 228 15.64 -11.73 17.70
CA PRO A 228 15.30 -10.80 16.62
C PRO A 228 14.52 -9.58 17.12
N ILE A 229 14.62 -8.46 16.38
CA ILE A 229 13.81 -7.27 16.63
C ILE A 229 12.92 -6.98 15.42
N LYS A 230 11.70 -6.53 15.68
CA LYS A 230 10.83 -5.91 14.70
C LYS A 230 10.92 -4.39 14.86
N TYR A 231 11.54 -3.70 13.91
CA TYR A 231 11.68 -2.25 13.90
C TYR A 231 10.95 -1.67 12.70
N LEU A 232 10.02 -0.76 12.93
CA LEU A 232 9.19 -0.11 11.90
C LEU A 232 8.59 -1.09 10.89
N GLY A 233 8.08 -2.22 11.41
CA GLY A 233 7.45 -3.26 10.59
C GLY A 233 8.42 -4.22 9.89
N LYS A 234 9.73 -4.01 9.93
CA LYS A 234 10.75 -4.91 9.39
C LYS A 234 11.44 -5.70 10.50
N VAL A 235 11.64 -7.01 10.28
CA VAL A 235 12.32 -7.90 11.21
C VAL A 235 13.80 -7.98 10.88
N TYR A 236 14.64 -7.75 11.89
CA TYR A 236 16.09 -7.93 11.81
C TYR A 236 16.50 -9.10 12.69
N ASN A 237 17.22 -10.06 12.10
CA ASN A 237 17.65 -11.29 12.75
C ASN A 237 19.12 -11.61 12.44
N LYS A 238 19.66 -12.68 13.00
CA LYS A 238 21.06 -13.12 12.84
C LYS A 238 21.50 -13.25 11.38
N THR A 239 20.65 -13.79 10.53
CA THR A 239 21.01 -14.09 9.12
C THR A 239 20.97 -12.82 8.26
N LEU A 240 20.17 -11.83 8.65
CA LEU A 240 19.88 -10.62 7.85
C LEU A 240 19.43 -10.99 6.42
N ASN A 241 18.86 -12.21 6.25
CA ASN A 241 18.41 -12.74 4.98
C ASN A 241 16.90 -12.51 4.84
N GLU A 242 16.53 -11.80 3.79
CA GLU A 242 15.13 -11.46 3.50
C GLU A 242 14.34 -12.61 2.84
N GLN A 243 15.02 -13.67 2.34
CA GLN A 243 14.33 -14.81 1.70
C GLN A 243 13.42 -15.56 2.68
N LYS A 244 13.84 -15.73 3.95
CA LYS A 244 13.00 -16.33 4.97
C LYS A 244 11.69 -15.56 5.18
N GLN A 245 11.75 -14.25 5.07
CA GLN A 245 10.57 -13.40 5.15
C GLN A 245 9.59 -13.62 3.99
N ALA A 246 10.10 -13.94 2.79
CA ALA A 246 9.24 -14.30 1.65
C ALA A 246 8.43 -15.56 1.93
N ASP A 247 9.05 -16.57 2.57
CA ASP A 247 8.37 -17.80 2.95
C ASP A 247 7.37 -17.59 4.10
N GLU A 248 7.70 -16.72 5.06
CA GLU A 248 6.77 -16.32 6.14
C GLU A 248 5.54 -15.60 5.57
N VAL A 249 5.72 -14.63 4.65
CA VAL A 249 4.60 -13.94 3.98
C VAL A 249 3.75 -14.90 3.16
N LEU A 250 4.38 -15.84 2.45
CA LEU A 250 3.67 -16.89 1.72
C LEU A 250 2.87 -17.79 2.68
N GLY A 251 3.43 -18.10 3.84
CA GLY A 251 2.77 -18.86 4.92
C GLY A 251 1.55 -18.12 5.46
N GLU A 252 1.71 -16.83 5.77
CA GLU A 252 0.62 -15.96 6.24
C GLU A 252 -0.51 -15.86 5.20
N LEU A 253 -0.15 -15.68 3.91
CA LEU A 253 -1.12 -15.69 2.83
C LEU A 253 -1.89 -17.02 2.76
N LYS A 254 -1.18 -18.16 2.79
CA LYS A 254 -1.81 -19.50 2.74
C LYS A 254 -2.77 -19.71 3.90
N GLU A 255 -2.37 -19.32 5.10
CA GLU A 255 -3.21 -19.43 6.29
C GLU A 255 -4.43 -18.51 6.21
N GLY A 256 -4.24 -17.25 5.80
CA GLY A 256 -5.33 -16.30 5.58
C GLY A 256 -6.34 -16.80 4.55
N LEU A 257 -5.87 -17.25 3.39
CA LEU A 257 -6.74 -17.84 2.34
C LEU A 257 -7.49 -19.07 2.86
N LYS A 258 -6.84 -19.95 3.65
CA LYS A 258 -7.48 -21.13 4.26
C LYS A 258 -8.56 -20.74 5.27
N LYS A 259 -8.31 -19.72 6.11
CA LYS A 259 -9.31 -19.20 7.07
C LYS A 259 -10.54 -18.64 6.35
N ILE A 260 -10.32 -17.84 5.30
CA ILE A 260 -11.41 -17.30 4.46
C ILE A 260 -12.17 -18.44 3.77
N ASP A 261 -11.47 -19.43 3.22
CA ASP A 261 -12.07 -20.56 2.50
C ASP A 261 -12.97 -21.41 3.40
N LYS A 262 -12.56 -21.64 4.66
CA LYS A 262 -13.33 -22.40 5.65
C LYS A 262 -14.55 -21.66 6.22
N SER A 263 -14.64 -20.34 6.05
CA SER A 263 -15.78 -19.59 6.54
C SER A 263 -17.07 -19.98 5.82
N ILE A 264 -18.21 -19.88 6.50
CA ILE A 264 -19.54 -20.24 5.97
C ILE A 264 -20.15 -19.19 5.03
N ILE A 265 -19.50 -18.04 4.88
CA ILE A 265 -20.02 -16.93 4.06
C ILE A 265 -19.98 -17.25 2.56
N PRO A 266 -20.89 -16.68 1.75
CA PRO A 266 -20.89 -16.84 0.31
C PRO A 266 -19.58 -16.39 -0.35
N GLY A 267 -19.19 -17.03 -1.47
CA GLY A 267 -17.91 -16.80 -2.15
C GLY A 267 -17.63 -15.36 -2.55
N ARG A 268 -18.65 -14.58 -2.92
CA ARG A 268 -18.54 -13.14 -3.23
C ARG A 268 -18.05 -12.30 -2.04
N TYR A 269 -18.45 -12.63 -0.81
CA TYR A 269 -17.96 -11.99 0.41
C TYR A 269 -16.54 -12.46 0.75
N LYS A 270 -16.19 -13.73 0.49
CA LYS A 270 -14.82 -14.24 0.63
C LYS A 270 -13.85 -13.46 -0.25
N ALA A 271 -14.23 -13.22 -1.51
CA ALA A 271 -13.45 -12.42 -2.45
C ALA A 271 -13.31 -10.96 -1.99
N TRP A 272 -14.34 -10.37 -1.41
CA TRP A 272 -14.30 -9.04 -0.83
C TRP A 272 -13.36 -8.95 0.38
N ILE A 273 -13.46 -9.91 1.33
CA ILE A 273 -12.57 -9.98 2.51
C ILE A 273 -11.11 -10.11 2.06
N PHE A 274 -10.84 -10.96 1.06
CA PHE A 274 -9.49 -11.06 0.50
C PHE A 274 -9.01 -9.69 0.01
N GLN A 275 -9.78 -9.02 -0.85
CA GLN A 275 -9.39 -7.76 -1.50
C GLN A 275 -9.17 -6.63 -0.49
N HIS A 276 -10.01 -6.50 0.54
CA HIS A 276 -10.02 -5.35 1.45
C HIS A 276 -9.34 -5.60 2.80
N MET A 277 -9.08 -6.85 3.18
CA MET A 277 -8.47 -7.18 4.47
C MET A 277 -7.14 -7.94 4.34
N LEU A 278 -7.12 -9.06 3.61
CA LEU A 278 -5.92 -9.87 3.52
C LEU A 278 -4.87 -9.29 2.58
N LEU A 279 -5.28 -8.79 1.41
CA LEU A 279 -4.37 -8.18 0.44
C LEU A 279 -3.60 -6.98 1.02
N PRO A 280 -4.24 -5.96 1.64
CA PRO A 280 -3.52 -4.85 2.26
C PRO A 280 -2.53 -5.30 3.35
N ARG A 281 -2.88 -6.31 4.13
CA ARG A 281 -2.03 -6.85 5.19
C ARG A 281 -0.72 -7.42 4.66
N ILE A 282 -0.76 -8.20 3.57
CA ILE A 282 0.44 -8.78 2.96
C ILE A 282 1.22 -7.78 2.10
N MET A 283 0.61 -6.68 1.66
CA MET A 283 1.29 -5.67 0.83
C MET A 283 2.42 -4.96 1.56
N TRP A 284 2.29 -4.73 2.88
CA TRP A 284 3.34 -4.06 3.65
C TRP A 284 4.67 -4.83 3.61
N PRO A 285 4.75 -6.11 4.04
CA PRO A 285 5.99 -6.86 3.93
C PRO A 285 6.48 -7.03 2.49
N LEU A 286 5.58 -7.18 1.49
CA LEU A 286 5.96 -7.25 0.09
C LEU A 286 6.60 -5.94 -0.42
N THR A 287 6.29 -4.82 0.21
CA THR A 287 6.85 -3.51 -0.14
C THR A 287 8.23 -3.30 0.48
N ILE A 288 8.42 -3.64 1.77
CA ILE A 288 9.66 -3.32 2.51
C ILE A 288 10.76 -4.37 2.37
N TYR A 289 10.41 -5.63 2.08
CA TYR A 289 11.39 -6.70 1.86
C TYR A 289 11.72 -6.88 0.38
N ASN A 290 12.91 -7.42 0.15
CA ASN A 290 13.39 -7.75 -1.19
C ASN A 290 12.93 -9.16 -1.57
N ILE A 291 11.65 -9.30 -1.92
CA ILE A 291 11.03 -10.59 -2.24
C ILE A 291 11.17 -10.87 -3.74
N PRO A 292 11.71 -12.06 -4.14
CA PRO A 292 11.85 -12.43 -5.54
C PRO A 292 10.48 -12.47 -6.26
N GLU A 293 10.45 -12.00 -7.52
CA GLU A 293 9.23 -11.98 -8.35
C GLU A 293 8.61 -13.38 -8.48
N SER A 294 9.40 -14.43 -8.57
CA SER A 294 8.92 -15.82 -8.62
C SER A 294 8.05 -16.20 -7.40
N LYS A 295 8.38 -15.67 -6.21
CA LYS A 295 7.57 -15.88 -5.00
C LYS A 295 6.28 -15.09 -5.05
N VAL A 296 6.32 -13.86 -5.58
CA VAL A 296 5.12 -13.04 -5.79
C VAL A 296 4.17 -13.72 -6.80
N GLU A 297 4.72 -14.27 -7.88
CA GLU A 297 3.95 -15.06 -8.85
C GLU A 297 3.36 -16.34 -8.25
N GLU A 298 4.09 -17.02 -7.34
CA GLU A 298 3.54 -18.18 -6.59
C GLU A 298 2.35 -17.77 -5.75
N MET A 299 2.47 -16.65 -5.02
CA MET A 299 1.36 -16.07 -4.23
C MET A 299 0.18 -15.73 -5.15
N GLN A 300 0.45 -15.06 -6.29
CA GLN A 300 -0.56 -14.69 -7.27
C GLN A 300 -1.35 -15.90 -7.80
N ARG A 301 -0.66 -17.00 -8.14
CA ARG A 301 -1.33 -18.24 -8.59
C ARG A 301 -2.29 -18.79 -7.55
N LYS A 302 -1.91 -18.78 -6.25
CA LYS A 302 -2.79 -19.22 -5.16
C LYS A 302 -4.00 -18.33 -5.00
N ILE A 303 -3.80 -17.01 -5.00
CA ILE A 303 -4.88 -16.02 -4.93
C ILE A 303 -5.88 -16.23 -6.08
N THR A 304 -5.37 -16.32 -7.30
CA THR A 304 -6.21 -16.54 -8.50
C THR A 304 -7.03 -17.82 -8.40
N GLY A 305 -6.44 -18.89 -7.89
CA GLY A 305 -7.14 -20.16 -7.67
C GLY A 305 -8.32 -20.02 -6.70
N HIS A 306 -8.10 -19.35 -5.57
CA HIS A 306 -9.16 -19.12 -4.57
C HIS A 306 -10.25 -18.16 -5.10
N LEU A 307 -9.89 -17.06 -5.76
CA LEU A 307 -10.87 -16.14 -6.36
C LEU A 307 -11.77 -16.85 -7.38
N LYS A 308 -11.18 -17.63 -8.29
CA LYS A 308 -11.98 -18.43 -9.25
C LYS A 308 -12.91 -19.40 -8.54
N LYS A 309 -12.44 -20.11 -7.50
CA LYS A 309 -13.24 -21.03 -6.71
C LYS A 309 -14.41 -20.31 -6.04
N TRP A 310 -14.15 -19.22 -5.31
CA TRP A 310 -15.16 -18.48 -4.56
C TRP A 310 -16.23 -17.83 -5.44
N LEU A 311 -15.83 -17.33 -6.60
CA LEU A 311 -16.74 -16.71 -7.56
C LEU A 311 -17.40 -17.73 -8.51
N GLY A 312 -17.04 -19.02 -8.39
CA GLY A 312 -17.56 -20.08 -9.24
C GLY A 312 -17.15 -19.95 -10.71
N PHE A 313 -16.00 -19.33 -10.98
CA PHE A 313 -15.45 -19.22 -12.31
C PHE A 313 -14.70 -20.50 -12.70
N PRO A 314 -14.70 -20.89 -13.99
CA PRO A 314 -13.99 -22.07 -14.44
C PRO A 314 -12.47 -21.88 -14.29
N ARG A 315 -11.75 -22.98 -14.07
CA ARG A 315 -10.28 -22.96 -14.00
C ARG A 315 -9.64 -22.45 -15.29
N SER A 316 -10.27 -22.71 -16.43
CA SER A 316 -9.84 -22.30 -17.77
C SER A 316 -9.96 -20.80 -18.03
N LEU A 317 -10.67 -20.01 -17.20
CA LEU A 317 -10.69 -18.55 -17.33
C LEU A 317 -9.26 -18.00 -17.23
N SER A 318 -8.83 -17.24 -18.23
CA SER A 318 -7.49 -16.63 -18.22
C SER A 318 -7.33 -15.65 -17.07
N THR A 319 -6.14 -15.62 -16.49
CA THR A 319 -5.78 -14.62 -15.47
C THR A 319 -5.87 -13.20 -16.03
N ALA A 320 -5.51 -13.01 -17.30
CA ALA A 320 -5.67 -11.70 -17.96
C ALA A 320 -7.13 -11.23 -17.94
N CYS A 321 -8.09 -12.11 -18.21
CA CYS A 321 -9.52 -11.78 -18.18
C CYS A 321 -10.04 -11.47 -16.75
N LEU A 322 -9.42 -12.03 -15.72
CA LEU A 322 -9.83 -11.79 -14.33
C LEU A 322 -9.42 -10.41 -13.82
N TYR A 323 -8.27 -9.88 -14.27
CA TYR A 323 -7.67 -8.66 -13.74
C TYR A 323 -7.60 -7.50 -14.73
N THR A 324 -8.05 -7.69 -15.98
CA THR A 324 -8.00 -6.64 -17.01
C THR A 324 -8.87 -5.45 -16.66
N ARG A 325 -8.37 -4.25 -17.00
CA ARG A 325 -9.09 -2.97 -16.94
C ARG A 325 -9.44 -2.42 -18.33
N SER A 326 -9.03 -3.14 -19.39
CA SER A 326 -9.27 -2.75 -20.79
C SER A 326 -10.20 -3.70 -21.54
N GLY A 327 -10.75 -4.72 -20.87
CA GLY A 327 -11.75 -5.63 -21.43
C GLY A 327 -13.16 -5.04 -21.40
N LYS A 328 -14.07 -5.59 -22.23
CA LYS A 328 -15.48 -5.18 -22.25
C LYS A 328 -16.22 -5.50 -20.95
N LEU A 329 -15.73 -6.48 -20.17
CA LEU A 329 -16.18 -6.76 -18.81
C LEU A 329 -14.98 -6.66 -17.88
N GLN A 330 -15.06 -5.80 -16.87
CA GLN A 330 -14.00 -5.55 -15.90
C GLN A 330 -14.48 -5.94 -14.51
N LEU A 331 -13.70 -6.76 -13.81
CA LEU A 331 -13.97 -7.18 -12.44
C LEU A 331 -13.16 -6.31 -11.46
N PRO A 332 -13.66 -6.07 -10.23
CA PRO A 332 -13.03 -5.17 -9.27
C PRO A 332 -11.90 -5.83 -8.46
N TYR A 333 -11.14 -6.71 -9.05
CA TYR A 333 -10.02 -7.40 -8.41
C TYR A 333 -8.70 -6.91 -8.95
N THR A 334 -7.71 -6.80 -8.06
CA THR A 334 -6.35 -6.36 -8.41
C THR A 334 -5.38 -7.53 -8.44
N GLU A 335 -4.42 -7.46 -9.34
CA GLU A 335 -3.36 -8.46 -9.45
C GLU A 335 -2.24 -8.13 -8.45
N LEU A 336 -1.87 -9.11 -7.60
CA LEU A 336 -0.82 -8.91 -6.59
C LEU A 336 0.51 -8.47 -7.22
N SER A 337 0.89 -9.07 -8.35
CA SER A 337 2.14 -8.75 -9.04
C SER A 337 2.17 -7.29 -9.49
N GLU A 338 1.07 -6.77 -10.01
CA GLU A 338 0.91 -5.35 -10.37
C GLU A 338 1.01 -4.44 -9.14
N GLU A 339 0.28 -4.77 -8.07
CA GLU A 339 0.28 -3.96 -6.85
C GLU A 339 1.68 -3.91 -6.21
N VAL A 340 2.42 -5.01 -6.21
CA VAL A 340 3.82 -5.03 -5.72
C VAL A 340 4.71 -4.15 -6.58
N LYS A 341 4.63 -4.24 -7.92
CA LYS A 341 5.40 -3.39 -8.83
C LYS A 341 5.06 -1.91 -8.64
N ALA A 342 3.78 -1.58 -8.53
CA ALA A 342 3.30 -0.22 -8.27
C ALA A 342 3.79 0.31 -6.92
N ALA A 343 3.73 -0.50 -5.85
CA ALA A 343 4.23 -0.13 -4.53
C ALA A 343 5.74 0.09 -4.52
N LYS A 344 6.51 -0.80 -5.15
CA LYS A 344 7.97 -0.66 -5.31
C LYS A 344 8.33 0.59 -6.12
N ALA A 345 7.64 0.86 -7.22
CA ALA A 345 7.84 2.08 -8.02
C ALA A 345 7.55 3.35 -7.19
N ARG A 346 6.49 3.35 -6.38
CA ARG A 346 6.19 4.44 -5.46
C ARG A 346 7.33 4.66 -4.45
N VAL A 347 7.81 3.59 -3.81
CA VAL A 347 8.91 3.65 -2.84
C VAL A 347 10.18 4.19 -3.50
N TYR A 348 10.55 3.67 -4.66
CA TYR A 348 11.73 4.10 -5.40
C TYR A 348 11.66 5.60 -5.75
N THR A 349 10.53 6.05 -6.30
CA THR A 349 10.32 7.47 -6.66
C THR A 349 10.34 8.35 -5.40
N THR A 350 9.80 7.85 -4.26
CA THR A 350 9.84 8.57 -2.99
C THR A 350 11.27 8.79 -2.52
N PHE A 351 12.14 7.79 -2.64
CA PHE A 351 13.55 7.92 -2.24
C PHE A 351 14.34 8.83 -3.18
N GLU A 352 14.12 8.71 -4.49
CA GLU A 352 14.79 9.52 -5.49
C GLU A 352 14.45 11.01 -5.38
N GLU A 353 13.20 11.33 -5.00
CA GLU A 353 12.70 12.71 -4.87
C GLU A 353 12.63 13.19 -3.40
N SER A 354 13.25 12.45 -2.46
CA SER A 354 13.24 12.81 -1.04
C SER A 354 13.93 14.16 -0.81
N ASP A 355 13.36 15.00 0.05
CA ASP A 355 13.97 16.25 0.48
C ASP A 355 15.14 16.02 1.45
N ASP A 356 15.18 14.85 2.10
CA ASP A 356 16.26 14.44 2.98
C ASP A 356 17.51 14.05 2.17
N PRO A 357 18.62 14.80 2.27
CA PRO A 357 19.86 14.48 1.57
C PRO A 357 20.41 13.09 1.94
N CYS A 358 20.18 12.63 3.19
CA CYS A 358 20.61 11.32 3.66
C CYS A 358 19.90 10.19 2.91
N VAL A 359 18.63 10.39 2.55
CA VAL A 359 17.83 9.43 1.76
C VAL A 359 18.24 9.49 0.30
N ARG A 360 18.19 10.69 -0.30
CA ARG A 360 18.45 10.90 -1.73
C ARG A 360 19.87 10.50 -2.12
N GLY A 361 20.87 10.83 -1.29
CA GLY A 361 22.28 10.55 -1.56
C GLY A 361 22.70 9.11 -1.26
N ALA A 362 21.88 8.33 -0.57
CA ALA A 362 22.24 6.96 -0.17
C ALA A 362 22.10 5.92 -1.31
N ASN A 363 21.56 6.29 -2.47
CA ASN A 363 21.30 5.37 -3.60
C ASN A 363 20.60 4.06 -3.15
N LEU A 364 19.48 4.24 -2.46
CA LEU A 364 18.76 3.13 -1.83
C LEU A 364 18.24 2.14 -2.88
N LYS A 365 18.63 0.87 -2.74
CA LYS A 365 18.20 -0.20 -3.64
C LYS A 365 16.78 -0.64 -3.29
N VAL A 366 15.90 -0.58 -4.28
CA VAL A 366 14.53 -1.10 -4.23
C VAL A 366 14.41 -2.18 -5.30
N ASP A 367 14.82 -3.40 -4.95
CA ASP A 367 14.86 -4.50 -5.90
C ASP A 367 13.76 -5.53 -5.61
N GLY A 368 13.25 -6.17 -6.67
CA GLY A 368 12.40 -7.37 -6.63
C GLY A 368 13.14 -8.65 -7.05
N GLY A 369 14.48 -8.66 -6.95
CA GLY A 369 15.34 -9.74 -7.47
C GLY A 369 15.68 -9.57 -8.96
N ARG A 370 16.37 -10.57 -9.56
CA ARG A 370 16.93 -10.48 -10.92
C ARG A 370 15.93 -10.16 -12.05
N LYS A 371 14.64 -10.49 -11.86
CA LYS A 371 13.59 -10.31 -12.88
C LYS A 371 12.79 -9.02 -12.73
N ALA A 372 12.79 -8.38 -11.54
CA ALA A 372 12.02 -7.19 -11.26
C ALA A 372 12.95 -5.97 -11.15
N ASP A 373 13.21 -5.33 -12.27
CA ASP A 373 13.96 -4.07 -12.36
C ASP A 373 13.02 -2.88 -12.07
N THR A 374 12.90 -2.52 -10.80
CA THR A 374 12.09 -1.35 -10.39
C THR A 374 12.68 -0.03 -10.93
N PRO A 375 13.99 0.25 -10.85
CA PRO A 375 14.58 1.45 -11.43
C PRO A 375 14.33 1.57 -12.93
N GLY A 376 14.51 0.50 -13.69
CA GLY A 376 14.21 0.46 -15.12
C GLY A 376 12.74 0.73 -15.42
N SER A 377 11.83 0.10 -14.69
CA SER A 377 10.39 0.31 -14.84
C SER A 377 9.98 1.77 -14.56
N VAL A 378 10.59 2.43 -13.56
CA VAL A 378 10.34 3.84 -13.25
C VAL A 378 10.94 4.74 -14.32
N LYS A 379 12.16 4.45 -14.81
CA LYS A 379 12.80 5.17 -15.91
C LYS A 379 11.94 5.12 -17.19
N ASP A 380 11.45 3.94 -17.54
CA ASP A 380 10.56 3.76 -18.69
C ASP A 380 9.23 4.51 -18.51
N ALA A 381 8.65 4.50 -17.31
CA ALA A 381 7.44 5.26 -17.01
C ALA A 381 7.66 6.76 -17.15
N LYS A 382 8.77 7.30 -16.63
CA LYS A 382 9.15 8.71 -16.78
C LYS A 382 9.37 9.08 -18.25
N LEU A 383 10.01 8.20 -19.02
CA LEU A 383 10.22 8.42 -20.46
C LEU A 383 8.88 8.47 -21.21
N ARG A 384 7.97 7.53 -20.93
CA ARG A 384 6.61 7.52 -21.52
C ARG A 384 5.83 8.80 -21.18
N LEU A 385 5.92 9.29 -19.95
CA LEU A 385 5.28 10.53 -19.53
C LEU A 385 5.83 11.73 -20.30
N ARG A 386 7.15 11.86 -20.43
CA ARG A 386 7.79 12.92 -21.22
C ARG A 386 7.43 12.82 -22.72
N MET A 387 7.39 11.62 -23.28
CA MET A 387 6.97 11.44 -24.67
C MET A 387 5.51 11.87 -24.88
N ARG A 388 4.63 11.60 -23.93
CA ARG A 388 3.23 12.06 -23.98
C ARG A 388 3.09 13.59 -23.87
N GLU A 389 4.01 14.26 -23.18
CA GLU A 389 4.07 15.73 -23.16
C GLU A 389 4.41 16.29 -24.54
N ILE A 390 5.35 15.68 -25.25
CA ILE A 390 5.82 16.12 -26.58
C ILE A 390 4.77 15.82 -27.66
N VAL A 391 4.27 14.58 -27.69
CA VAL A 391 3.37 14.09 -28.75
C VAL A 391 1.92 14.53 -28.51
N GLY A 392 1.55 14.76 -27.24
CA GLY A 392 0.16 14.97 -26.83
C GLY A 392 -0.66 13.70 -26.91
N ILE A 393 -1.97 13.79 -26.63
CA ILE A 393 -2.91 12.68 -26.76
C ILE A 393 -4.05 13.11 -27.67
N PRO A 394 -4.27 12.42 -28.79
CA PRO A 394 -5.37 12.73 -29.67
C PRO A 394 -6.70 12.56 -28.93
N ASN A 395 -7.57 13.57 -29.02
CA ASN A 395 -8.94 13.48 -28.55
C ASN A 395 -9.70 12.43 -29.37
N LYS A 396 -10.28 11.45 -28.66
CA LYS A 396 -11.25 10.54 -29.27
C LYS A 396 -12.65 11.11 -29.06
N GLY A 397 -13.29 11.57 -30.11
CA GLY A 397 -14.69 12.00 -30.02
C GLY A 397 -15.12 12.98 -31.09
N LYS A 398 -16.33 13.52 -30.96
CA LYS A 398 -16.97 14.48 -31.88
C LYS A 398 -16.33 15.88 -31.92
N GLU A 399 -15.38 16.16 -31.04
CA GLU A 399 -14.75 17.48 -30.88
C GLU A 399 -13.51 17.70 -31.77
N GLY A 400 -13.27 16.82 -32.74
CA GLY A 400 -12.19 16.96 -33.72
C GLY A 400 -10.83 16.46 -33.25
N LEU A 401 -9.83 16.54 -34.11
CA LEU A 401 -8.43 16.22 -33.85
C LEU A 401 -7.78 17.36 -33.04
N GLY A 402 -8.02 17.39 -31.74
CA GLY A 402 -7.36 18.28 -30.79
C GLY A 402 -6.48 17.52 -29.82
N LEU A 403 -5.45 18.19 -29.30
CA LEU A 403 -4.63 17.68 -28.21
C LEU A 403 -5.27 18.12 -26.88
N ASN A 404 -5.65 17.17 -26.03
CA ASN A 404 -6.10 17.50 -24.69
C ASN A 404 -4.91 17.99 -23.86
N PRO A 405 -4.97 19.20 -23.27
CA PRO A 405 -3.96 19.65 -22.32
C PRO A 405 -4.04 18.72 -21.09
N ARG A 406 -3.09 17.81 -20.98
CA ARG A 406 -2.90 17.06 -19.73
C ARG A 406 -1.98 17.85 -18.81
N LYS A 407 -2.16 17.63 -17.51
CA LYS A 407 -1.23 18.11 -16.50
C LYS A 407 0.17 17.60 -16.86
N TYR A 408 1.09 18.53 -17.14
CA TYR A 408 2.44 18.18 -17.53
C TYR A 408 3.21 17.56 -16.36
N TYR A 409 3.94 16.48 -16.63
CA TYR A 409 4.80 15.85 -15.63
C TYR A 409 5.83 16.83 -15.05
N GLY A 410 6.45 17.64 -15.90
CA GLY A 410 7.46 18.63 -15.50
C GLY A 410 6.93 19.72 -14.57
N SER A 411 5.68 20.16 -14.73
CA SER A 411 5.06 21.22 -13.92
C SER A 411 4.25 20.72 -12.73
N SER A 412 4.14 19.39 -12.56
CA SER A 412 3.38 18.77 -11.48
C SER A 412 4.16 18.76 -10.16
N THR A 413 3.44 18.74 -9.05
CA THR A 413 4.01 18.54 -7.71
C THR A 413 4.69 17.18 -7.58
N LYS A 414 5.56 17.00 -6.58
CA LYS A 414 6.24 15.71 -6.31
C LYS A 414 5.24 14.57 -6.13
N GLU A 415 4.15 14.81 -5.41
CA GLU A 415 3.12 13.79 -5.15
C GLU A 415 2.35 13.40 -6.43
N GLU A 416 2.01 14.40 -7.25
CA GLU A 416 1.38 14.17 -8.55
C GLU A 416 2.30 13.41 -9.50
N ARG A 417 3.59 13.77 -9.56
CA ARG A 417 4.58 13.02 -10.34
C ARG A 417 4.71 11.56 -9.92
N ARG A 418 4.77 11.31 -8.60
CA ARG A 418 4.76 9.92 -8.06
C ARG A 418 3.52 9.16 -8.50
N THR A 419 2.36 9.80 -8.43
CA THR A 419 1.09 9.19 -8.86
C THR A 419 1.11 8.88 -10.34
N MET A 420 1.53 9.84 -11.19
CA MET A 420 1.66 9.64 -12.63
C MET A 420 2.62 8.49 -12.99
N VAL A 421 3.76 8.39 -12.31
CA VAL A 421 4.72 7.30 -12.52
C VAL A 421 4.10 5.95 -12.15
N VAL A 422 3.46 5.86 -10.99
CA VAL A 422 2.80 4.62 -10.53
C VAL A 422 1.68 4.19 -11.48
N ASP A 423 0.87 5.14 -11.94
CA ASP A 423 -0.21 4.86 -12.89
C ASP A 423 0.36 4.41 -14.24
N THR A 424 1.46 5.00 -14.70
CA THR A 424 2.12 4.57 -15.94
C THR A 424 2.74 3.17 -15.82
N VAL A 425 3.27 2.79 -14.65
CA VAL A 425 3.71 1.41 -14.37
C VAL A 425 2.52 0.45 -14.41
N ARG A 426 1.37 0.82 -13.85
CA ARG A 426 0.13 0.02 -13.95
C ARG A 426 -0.40 -0.08 -15.36
N GLU A 427 -0.33 0.99 -16.15
CA GLU A 427 -0.68 0.96 -17.57
C GLU A 427 0.20 -0.02 -18.35
N ALA A 428 1.51 -0.07 -18.07
CA ALA A 428 2.40 -1.02 -18.72
C ALA A 428 2.04 -2.50 -18.41
N GLU A 429 1.62 -2.81 -17.18
CA GLU A 429 1.12 -4.15 -16.83
C GLU A 429 -0.23 -4.43 -17.51
N GLU A 430 -1.09 -3.43 -17.63
CA GLU A 430 -2.36 -3.56 -18.36
C GLU A 430 -2.14 -3.78 -19.86
N ASP A 431 -1.17 -3.09 -20.48
CA ASP A 431 -0.81 -3.33 -21.88
C ASP A 431 -0.37 -4.78 -22.10
N ARG A 432 0.43 -5.34 -21.18
CA ARG A 432 0.83 -6.76 -21.21
C ARG A 432 -0.39 -7.70 -21.12
N ARG A 433 -1.33 -7.40 -20.21
CA ARG A 433 -2.59 -8.17 -20.09
C ARG A 433 -3.44 -8.06 -21.34
N LYS A 434 -3.53 -6.87 -21.92
CA LYS A 434 -4.27 -6.63 -23.16
C LYS A 434 -3.71 -7.44 -24.33
N VAL A 435 -2.38 -7.43 -24.51
CA VAL A 435 -1.71 -8.27 -25.52
C VAL A 435 -2.01 -9.75 -25.29
N LYS A 436 -1.87 -10.23 -24.05
CA LYS A 436 -2.19 -11.60 -23.69
C LYS A 436 -3.67 -11.94 -23.93
N MET A 437 -4.57 -11.04 -23.63
CA MET A 437 -6.01 -11.25 -23.82
C MET A 437 -6.39 -11.29 -25.30
N THR A 438 -5.86 -10.36 -26.10
CA THR A 438 -6.13 -10.33 -27.55
C THR A 438 -5.56 -11.53 -28.30
N SER A 439 -4.49 -12.15 -27.78
CA SER A 439 -3.93 -13.39 -28.35
C SER A 439 -4.79 -14.63 -28.09
N LEU A 440 -5.76 -14.57 -27.15
CA LEU A 440 -6.66 -15.68 -26.87
C LEU A 440 -7.81 -15.72 -27.87
N ALA A 441 -7.83 -16.70 -28.76
CA ALA A 441 -8.80 -16.80 -29.85
C ALA A 441 -10.27 -16.69 -29.37
N LYS A 442 -10.65 -17.40 -28.31
CA LYS A 442 -12.02 -17.41 -27.78
C LYS A 442 -12.23 -16.37 -26.67
N GLN A 443 -11.43 -16.44 -25.60
CA GLN A 443 -11.61 -15.55 -24.47
C GLN A 443 -11.29 -14.08 -24.79
N GLY A 444 -10.51 -13.82 -25.84
CA GLY A 444 -10.22 -12.48 -26.34
C GLY A 444 -11.23 -11.94 -27.33
N ALA A 445 -12.17 -12.75 -27.84
CA ALA A 445 -13.12 -12.36 -28.89
C ALA A 445 -13.94 -11.10 -28.50
N HIS A 446 -14.28 -10.94 -27.22
CA HIS A 446 -15.04 -9.80 -26.72
C HIS A 446 -14.35 -8.44 -26.92
N THR A 447 -13.02 -8.41 -27.10
CA THR A 447 -12.28 -7.16 -27.35
C THR A 447 -12.65 -6.49 -28.64
N ARG A 448 -13.20 -7.26 -29.60
CA ARG A 448 -13.65 -6.81 -30.94
C ARG A 448 -15.10 -6.32 -30.94
N TRP A 449 -15.82 -6.44 -29.82
CA TRP A 449 -17.23 -6.03 -29.79
C TRP A 449 -17.36 -4.50 -29.74
N GLU A 450 -18.28 -3.96 -30.48
CA GLU A 450 -18.64 -2.54 -30.53
C GLU A 450 -19.65 -2.15 -29.43
N VAL A 451 -19.43 -2.65 -28.20
CA VAL A 451 -20.30 -2.37 -27.07
C VAL A 451 -19.52 -1.57 -25.99
N PRO A 452 -20.22 -0.76 -25.20
CA PRO A 452 -19.59 -0.06 -24.07
C PRO A 452 -18.92 -1.02 -23.08
N GLU A 453 -17.89 -0.56 -22.42
CA GLU A 453 -17.25 -1.31 -21.34
C GLU A 453 -18.13 -1.33 -20.10
N LYS A 454 -18.25 -2.48 -19.46
CA LYS A 454 -18.94 -2.67 -18.19
C LYS A 454 -17.93 -2.92 -17.08
N LYS A 455 -17.79 -1.97 -16.17
CA LYS A 455 -17.03 -2.11 -14.92
C LYS A 455 -17.97 -2.58 -13.82
N LEU A 456 -17.69 -3.74 -13.24
CA LEU A 456 -18.42 -4.23 -12.08
C LEU A 456 -17.77 -3.71 -10.80
N SER A 457 -18.56 -3.11 -9.93
CA SER A 457 -18.14 -2.77 -8.57
C SER A 457 -18.31 -3.97 -7.63
N HIS A 458 -17.62 -3.95 -6.49
CA HIS A 458 -17.83 -4.96 -5.45
C HIS A 458 -19.29 -5.03 -5.00
N ARG A 459 -19.99 -3.88 -4.91
CA ARG A 459 -21.39 -3.80 -4.55
C ARG A 459 -22.28 -4.51 -5.57
N GLU A 460 -22.01 -4.33 -6.87
CA GLU A 460 -22.74 -5.04 -7.92
C GLU A 460 -22.51 -6.56 -7.85
N ILE A 461 -21.27 -7.00 -7.62
CA ILE A 461 -20.97 -8.43 -7.45
C ILE A 461 -21.68 -9.01 -6.23
N ILE A 462 -21.72 -8.29 -5.11
CA ILE A 462 -22.41 -8.73 -3.88
C ILE A 462 -23.93 -8.82 -4.11
N ASN A 463 -24.52 -7.90 -4.85
CA ASN A 463 -25.96 -7.83 -5.09
C ASN A 463 -26.44 -8.70 -6.26
N THR A 464 -25.53 -9.17 -7.11
CA THR A 464 -25.88 -10.03 -8.24
C THR A 464 -26.00 -11.49 -7.79
N ALA A 465 -27.02 -12.20 -8.25
CA ALA A 465 -27.15 -13.63 -8.00
C ALA A 465 -25.93 -14.38 -8.58
N GLU A 466 -25.44 -15.36 -7.83
CA GLU A 466 -24.21 -16.09 -8.18
C GLU A 466 -24.31 -16.76 -9.56
N THR A 467 -25.47 -17.33 -9.88
CA THR A 467 -25.76 -17.94 -11.18
C THR A 467 -25.68 -16.93 -12.33
N SER A 468 -26.22 -15.72 -12.12
CA SER A 468 -26.20 -14.63 -13.10
C SER A 468 -24.78 -14.10 -13.32
N LEU A 469 -24.00 -13.92 -12.26
CA LEU A 469 -22.61 -13.51 -12.36
C LEU A 469 -21.76 -14.56 -13.11
N LYS A 470 -21.92 -15.83 -12.76
CA LYS A 470 -21.26 -16.94 -13.45
C LYS A 470 -21.62 -17.00 -14.93
N PHE A 471 -22.91 -16.83 -15.24
CA PHE A 471 -23.39 -16.81 -16.62
C PHE A 471 -22.78 -15.63 -17.38
N LEU A 472 -22.82 -14.42 -16.81
CA LEU A 472 -22.27 -13.21 -17.44
C LEU A 472 -20.78 -13.40 -17.77
N VAL A 473 -19.95 -13.81 -16.82
CA VAL A 473 -18.51 -14.00 -17.04
C VAL A 473 -18.26 -15.10 -18.07
N LYS A 474 -18.95 -16.25 -17.96
CA LYS A 474 -18.80 -17.34 -18.94
C LYS A 474 -19.25 -16.97 -20.34
N SER A 475 -20.29 -16.13 -20.49
CA SER A 475 -20.77 -15.70 -21.79
C SER A 475 -19.82 -14.71 -22.47
N VAL A 476 -19.31 -13.71 -21.72
CA VAL A 476 -18.39 -12.70 -22.27
C VAL A 476 -17.07 -13.35 -22.71
N TYR A 477 -16.55 -14.29 -21.93
CA TYR A 477 -15.27 -14.95 -22.21
C TYR A 477 -15.42 -16.28 -23.00
N ASP A 478 -16.58 -16.54 -23.59
CA ASP A 478 -16.88 -17.75 -24.37
C ASP A 478 -16.51 -19.07 -23.66
N LEU A 479 -16.91 -19.19 -22.39
CA LEU A 479 -16.68 -20.35 -21.52
C LEU A 479 -17.97 -21.12 -21.20
N LEU A 480 -19.08 -20.81 -21.89
CA LEU A 480 -20.31 -21.58 -21.77
C LEU A 480 -20.16 -22.93 -22.47
N PRO A 481 -20.81 -23.99 -21.98
CA PRO A 481 -20.74 -25.34 -22.56
C PRO A 481 -21.59 -25.46 -23.82
N THR A 482 -21.29 -24.63 -24.83
CA THR A 482 -21.91 -24.76 -26.15
C THR A 482 -21.42 -26.04 -26.83
N PRO A 483 -22.14 -26.62 -27.82
CA PRO A 483 -21.65 -27.77 -28.58
C PRO A 483 -20.25 -27.52 -29.15
N SER A 484 -20.00 -26.37 -29.74
CA SER A 484 -18.69 -25.99 -30.27
C SER A 484 -17.58 -25.97 -29.16
N ASN A 485 -17.90 -25.48 -27.95
CA ASN A 485 -16.95 -25.52 -26.85
C ASN A 485 -16.75 -26.92 -26.28
N LYS A 486 -17.83 -27.73 -26.19
CA LYS A 486 -17.74 -29.11 -25.76
C LYS A 486 -16.91 -29.97 -26.71
N ASN A 487 -17.07 -29.75 -28.03
CA ASN A 487 -16.24 -30.42 -29.04
C ASN A 487 -14.75 -30.15 -28.79
N ILE A 488 -14.36 -28.89 -28.54
CA ILE A 488 -12.95 -28.54 -28.23
C ILE A 488 -12.47 -29.16 -26.93
N TRP A 489 -13.31 -29.24 -25.90
CA TRP A 489 -12.90 -29.70 -24.57
C TRP A 489 -12.87 -31.23 -24.42
N TYR A 490 -13.79 -31.92 -25.09
CA TYR A 490 -14.06 -33.34 -24.85
C TYR A 490 -14.18 -34.16 -26.12
N GLY A 491 -14.16 -33.53 -27.30
CA GLY A 491 -14.60 -34.15 -28.58
C GLY A 491 -16.11 -34.24 -28.68
N GLY A 492 -16.63 -34.45 -29.87
CA GLY A 492 -18.05 -34.67 -30.14
C GLY A 492 -18.61 -33.76 -31.22
N GLU A 493 -19.93 -33.72 -31.34
CA GLU A 493 -20.61 -32.90 -32.37
C GLU A 493 -20.61 -31.43 -32.02
N GLU A 494 -20.23 -30.58 -32.97
CA GLU A 494 -20.27 -29.12 -32.80
C GLU A 494 -21.52 -28.49 -33.46
N THR A 495 -22.41 -29.31 -33.96
CA THR A 495 -23.57 -28.88 -34.76
C THR A 495 -24.77 -28.46 -33.89
N CYS A 496 -25.55 -27.51 -34.39
CA CYS A 496 -26.81 -27.09 -33.78
C CYS A 496 -27.90 -28.11 -34.04
N LYS A 497 -28.50 -28.66 -33.01
CA LYS A 497 -29.60 -29.64 -33.14
C LYS A 497 -30.86 -29.11 -33.80
N LEU A 498 -31.00 -27.78 -33.97
CA LEU A 498 -32.18 -27.17 -34.60
C LEU A 498 -32.00 -26.90 -36.10
N CYS A 499 -30.79 -26.57 -36.55
CA CYS A 499 -30.55 -26.15 -37.94
C CYS A 499 -29.31 -26.81 -38.57
N GLY A 500 -28.57 -27.66 -37.86
CA GLY A 500 -27.36 -28.32 -38.38
C GLY A 500 -26.13 -27.44 -38.53
N GLY A 501 -26.21 -26.12 -38.33
CA GLY A 501 -25.07 -25.20 -38.40
C GLY A 501 -24.14 -25.31 -37.19
N ASN A 502 -22.95 -24.69 -37.28
CA ASN A 502 -22.00 -24.69 -36.15
C ASN A 502 -22.60 -23.99 -34.91
N ALA A 503 -22.70 -24.71 -33.79
CA ALA A 503 -23.35 -24.26 -32.57
C ALA A 503 -22.40 -23.45 -31.65
N THR A 504 -21.85 -22.36 -32.18
CA THR A 504 -21.12 -21.35 -31.40
C THR A 504 -22.08 -20.60 -30.49
N LEU A 505 -21.53 -19.86 -29.49
CA LEU A 505 -22.34 -19.02 -28.59
C LEU A 505 -23.14 -17.97 -29.39
N SER A 506 -22.53 -17.29 -30.35
CA SER A 506 -23.20 -16.30 -31.21
C SER A 506 -24.35 -16.93 -31.99
N HIS A 507 -24.13 -18.11 -32.59
CA HIS A 507 -25.19 -18.84 -33.31
C HIS A 507 -26.38 -19.17 -32.39
N ILE A 508 -26.11 -19.70 -31.18
CA ILE A 508 -27.17 -20.09 -30.23
C ILE A 508 -27.93 -18.87 -29.72
N LEU A 509 -27.24 -17.74 -29.53
CA LEU A 509 -27.86 -16.54 -28.97
C LEU A 509 -28.65 -15.72 -30.01
N SER A 510 -28.20 -15.67 -31.26
CA SER A 510 -28.78 -14.75 -32.25
C SER A 510 -28.76 -15.25 -33.71
N GLY A 511 -27.97 -16.27 -34.04
CA GLY A 511 -27.72 -16.66 -35.43
C GLY A 511 -28.55 -17.85 -35.92
N CYS A 512 -29.29 -18.56 -35.06
CA CYS A 512 -30.07 -19.73 -35.49
C CYS A 512 -31.42 -19.36 -36.06
N LYS A 513 -31.61 -19.54 -37.38
CA LYS A 513 -32.87 -19.25 -38.06
C LYS A 513 -34.06 -20.05 -37.52
N ALA A 514 -33.82 -21.28 -37.05
CA ALA A 514 -34.86 -22.13 -36.43
C ALA A 514 -35.27 -21.69 -35.01
N ALA A 515 -34.59 -20.72 -34.41
CA ALA A 515 -34.84 -20.23 -33.05
C ALA A 515 -35.40 -18.80 -32.99
N LEU A 516 -35.92 -18.25 -34.07
CA LEU A 516 -36.41 -16.86 -34.18
C LEU A 516 -37.44 -16.50 -33.10
N MET A 517 -38.37 -17.39 -32.78
CA MET A 517 -39.38 -17.16 -31.74
C MET A 517 -38.75 -16.95 -30.35
N ARG A 518 -37.65 -17.65 -30.03
CA ARG A 518 -36.92 -17.46 -28.76
C ARG A 518 -36.20 -16.10 -28.71
N TYR A 519 -35.73 -15.62 -29.88
CA TYR A 519 -35.08 -14.31 -29.97
C TYR A 519 -36.08 -13.19 -29.81
N LYS A 520 -37.27 -13.29 -30.44
CA LYS A 520 -38.38 -12.37 -30.28
C LYS A 520 -38.82 -12.29 -28.82
N TRP A 521 -39.02 -13.44 -28.17
CA TRP A 521 -39.37 -13.46 -26.73
C TRP A 521 -38.31 -12.75 -25.85
N ARG A 522 -37.02 -12.99 -26.09
CA ARG A 522 -35.95 -12.29 -25.33
C ARG A 522 -35.97 -10.79 -25.58
N HIS A 523 -36.08 -10.37 -26.81
CA HIS A 523 -36.20 -8.96 -27.20
C HIS A 523 -37.38 -8.30 -26.48
N ASP A 524 -38.53 -8.93 -26.49
CA ASP A 524 -39.73 -8.43 -25.83
C ASP A 524 -39.57 -8.34 -24.29
N GLN A 525 -38.88 -9.30 -23.68
CA GLN A 525 -38.55 -9.24 -22.26
C GLN A 525 -37.62 -8.04 -21.92
N VAL A 526 -36.61 -7.77 -22.73
CA VAL A 526 -35.71 -6.62 -22.55
C VAL A 526 -36.48 -5.32 -22.71
N LEU A 527 -37.31 -5.18 -23.76
CA LEU A 527 -38.15 -4.01 -23.95
C LEU A 527 -39.10 -3.80 -22.77
N ARG A 528 -39.70 -4.86 -22.25
CA ARG A 528 -40.58 -4.79 -21.06
C ARG A 528 -39.82 -4.24 -19.87
N GLN A 529 -38.59 -4.70 -19.60
CA GLN A 529 -37.77 -4.19 -18.47
C GLN A 529 -37.39 -2.71 -18.64
N ILE A 530 -37.02 -2.32 -19.88
CA ILE A 530 -36.73 -0.92 -20.20
C ILE A 530 -37.98 -0.06 -19.97
N THR A 531 -39.14 -0.48 -20.47
CA THR A 531 -40.39 0.24 -20.28
C THR A 531 -40.74 0.42 -18.81
N LEU A 532 -40.63 -0.65 -17.99
CA LEU A 532 -40.85 -0.58 -16.54
C LEU A 532 -39.89 0.39 -15.87
N GLY A 533 -38.62 0.39 -16.27
CA GLY A 533 -37.60 1.32 -15.74
C GLY A 533 -37.89 2.78 -16.12
N VAL A 534 -38.31 3.04 -17.34
CA VAL A 534 -38.71 4.37 -17.83
C VAL A 534 -39.96 4.84 -17.09
N GLU A 535 -41.00 4.01 -17.02
CA GLU A 535 -42.24 4.34 -16.30
C GLU A 535 -41.99 4.64 -14.82
N ALA A 536 -41.11 3.88 -14.15
CA ALA A 536 -40.72 4.12 -12.76
C ALA A 536 -40.04 5.49 -12.60
N LYS A 537 -39.13 5.85 -13.50
CA LYS A 537 -38.48 7.18 -13.49
C LYS A 537 -39.46 8.31 -13.80
N CYS A 538 -40.36 8.13 -14.78
CA CYS A 538 -41.39 9.14 -15.08
C CYS A 538 -42.32 9.37 -13.89
N ARG A 539 -42.74 8.32 -13.18
CA ARG A 539 -43.51 8.45 -11.93
C ARG A 539 -42.76 9.20 -10.84
N ALA A 540 -41.47 8.88 -10.65
CA ALA A 540 -40.64 9.54 -9.65
C ALA A 540 -40.45 11.05 -9.91
N HIS A 541 -40.57 11.51 -11.16
CA HIS A 541 -40.44 12.92 -11.54
C HIS A 541 -41.78 13.59 -11.91
N ASN A 542 -42.92 12.99 -11.57
CA ASN A 542 -44.27 13.47 -11.91
C ASN A 542 -44.50 13.76 -13.40
N ILE A 543 -43.78 13.07 -14.28
CA ILE A 543 -43.94 13.18 -15.73
C ILE A 543 -45.07 12.24 -16.15
N GLN A 544 -46.19 12.79 -16.66
CA GLN A 544 -47.26 11.97 -17.23
C GLN A 544 -46.76 11.34 -18.53
N VAL A 545 -46.63 10.03 -18.54
CA VAL A 545 -46.40 9.27 -19.78
C VAL A 545 -47.73 9.22 -20.54
N GLY A 546 -47.87 10.05 -21.57
CA GLY A 546 -49.04 9.99 -22.45
C GLY A 546 -49.27 8.59 -22.97
N ARG A 547 -50.44 8.03 -22.77
CA ARG A 547 -50.90 6.80 -23.42
C ARG A 547 -51.04 7.05 -24.91
N GLY A 548 -49.89 7.01 -25.63
CA GLY A 548 -49.91 7.02 -27.10
C GLY A 548 -50.70 5.82 -27.61
N LYS A 549 -51.68 6.10 -28.47
CA LYS A 549 -52.43 5.09 -29.21
C LYS A 549 -51.49 4.01 -29.76
N LYS A 550 -51.79 2.74 -29.50
CA LYS A 550 -51.13 1.59 -30.10
C LYS A 550 -51.02 1.75 -31.63
N ARG A 551 -49.97 2.37 -32.12
CA ARG A 551 -49.56 2.16 -33.52
C ARG A 551 -48.87 0.79 -33.57
N ARG A 552 -49.53 -0.16 -34.23
CA ARG A 552 -48.89 -1.39 -34.71
C ARG A 552 -47.72 -0.95 -35.58
N LEU A 553 -46.52 -1.06 -35.10
CA LEU A 553 -45.32 -1.09 -35.94
C LEU A 553 -45.30 -2.46 -36.63
N ASN A 554 -45.77 -2.50 -37.87
CA ASN A 554 -45.43 -3.58 -38.78
C ASN A 554 -43.97 -3.37 -39.15
N LEU A 555 -43.10 -4.22 -38.63
CA LEU A 555 -41.74 -4.48 -39.11
C LEU A 555 -41.59 -5.98 -39.30
#